data_c844a07ecedbd2e40b87c0af85b93ba3
#
_entry.id   c844a07ecedbd2e40b87c0af85b93ba3
#
_cell.length_a   1.000
_cell.length_b   1.000
_cell.length_c   1.000
_cell.angle_alpha   90.00
_cell.angle_beta   90.00
_cell.angle_gamma   90.00
#
_symmetry.space_group_name_H-M   'P 1'
#
loop_
_entity.id
_entity.type
_entity.pdbx_description
1 polymer ?
#
loop_
_entity_poly.entity_id
_entity_poly.type
_entity_poly.pdbx_seq_one_letter_code
_entity_poly.pdbx_strand_id
1 'polypeptide(L)'
;MRRKRAAIVLGMSCILMASAVLQGCQQNPKSGKVEIELVQYKPEAVDIFEQLEKEFNETHDDIHLKISSPNDATTILKTRFIREDYPDIIGIGGDINYSYFVDSGILADLSDYEGLSEVKPAYLDIIEGLEFVPTEGTYGLPYVANAAGVLYNKDMFAEHGWELSLIHISEPTRH
;
A
#
# COMPACT_ATOMS: atom_id res chain seq x y z
N MET A 1 28.86 -2.43 62.30
CA MET A 1 29.30 -1.67 61.11
C MET A 1 29.39 -2.51 59.79
N ARG A 2 29.73 -3.79 59.81
CA ARG A 2 29.84 -4.63 58.59
C ARG A 2 28.51 -4.87 57.84
N ARG A 3 27.38 -5.02 58.55
CA ARG A 3 26.07 -5.27 57.91
C ARG A 3 25.50 -4.08 57.11
N LYS A 4 25.79 -2.84 57.55
CA LYS A 4 25.32 -1.63 56.83
C LYS A 4 26.13 -1.38 55.51
N ARG A 5 27.39 -1.78 55.48
CA ARG A 5 28.23 -1.66 54.26
C ARG A 5 27.82 -2.69 53.17
N ALA A 6 27.44 -3.91 53.56
CA ALA A 6 26.94 -4.93 52.66
C ALA A 6 25.59 -4.55 51.99
N ALA A 7 24.68 -3.91 52.69
CA ALA A 7 23.40 -3.41 52.17
C ALA A 7 23.59 -2.26 51.15
N ILE A 8 24.56 -1.36 51.36
CA ILE A 8 24.84 -0.27 50.46
C ILE A 8 25.48 -0.78 49.15
N VAL A 9 26.38 -1.77 49.24
CA VAL A 9 27.02 -2.38 48.05
C VAL A 9 25.99 -3.17 47.22
N LEU A 10 25.06 -3.88 47.88
CA LEU A 10 23.98 -4.61 47.20
C LEU A 10 22.97 -3.66 46.50
N GLY A 11 22.63 -2.53 47.15
CA GLY A 11 21.78 -1.49 46.58
C GLY A 11 22.38 -0.81 45.34
N MET A 12 23.66 -0.48 45.37
CA MET A 12 24.37 0.09 44.21
C MET A 12 24.51 -0.88 43.06
N SER A 13 24.66 -2.19 43.31
CA SER A 13 24.75 -3.22 42.27
C SER A 13 23.38 -3.39 41.53
N CYS A 14 22.26 -3.29 42.22
CA CYS A 14 20.93 -3.34 41.60
C CYS A 14 20.60 -2.11 40.74
N ILE A 15 21.08 -0.92 41.12
CA ILE A 15 20.89 0.32 40.35
C ILE A 15 21.71 0.28 39.05
N LEU A 16 22.92 -0.27 39.09
CA LEU A 16 23.75 -0.45 37.88
C LEU A 16 23.23 -1.51 36.91
N MET A 17 22.50 -2.53 37.39
CA MET A 17 21.87 -3.50 36.49
C MET A 17 20.54 -2.99 35.86
N ALA A 18 19.82 -2.09 36.56
CA ALA A 18 18.59 -1.50 36.02
C ALA A 18 18.86 -0.51 34.89
N SER A 19 20.04 0.14 34.84
CA SER A 19 20.39 1.04 33.76
C SER A 19 20.86 0.34 32.46
N ALA A 20 21.16 -0.97 32.51
CA ALA A 20 21.56 -1.74 31.32
C ALA A 20 20.36 -2.27 30.51
N VAL A 21 19.14 -2.28 31.10
CA VAL A 21 17.92 -2.80 30.42
C VAL A 21 17.20 -1.74 29.60
N LEU A 22 17.54 -0.45 29.75
CA LEU A 22 16.94 0.67 29.00
C LEU A 22 17.68 1.00 27.69
N GLN A 23 18.70 0.24 27.31
CA GLN A 23 19.28 0.28 25.97
C GLN A 23 18.58 -0.69 25.00
N GLY A 24 17.23 -0.77 25.13
CA GLY A 24 16.39 -1.44 24.18
C GLY A 24 16.29 -0.62 22.89
N CYS A 25 16.81 -1.17 21.81
CA CYS A 25 16.51 -0.83 20.42
C CYS A 25 16.67 0.65 20.04
N GLN A 26 17.88 1.18 20.13
CA GLN A 26 18.34 2.13 19.13
C GLN A 26 18.56 1.31 17.86
N GLN A 27 17.56 1.26 16.98
CA GLN A 27 17.80 0.97 15.57
C GLN A 27 18.80 2.03 15.11
N ASN A 28 20.06 1.64 14.97
CA ASN A 28 21.05 2.44 14.27
C ASN A 28 20.50 2.71 12.86
N PRO A 29 20.32 3.95 12.45
CA PRO A 29 20.15 4.25 11.03
C PRO A 29 21.46 3.84 10.36
N LYS A 30 21.46 2.65 9.72
CA LYS A 30 22.65 2.07 9.07
C LYS A 30 23.11 2.83 7.83
N SER A 31 22.34 3.81 7.38
CA SER A 31 22.75 4.80 6.39
C SER A 31 22.08 6.13 6.77
N GLY A 32 22.68 7.25 6.53
CA GLY A 32 22.04 8.55 6.74
C GLY A 32 20.87 8.81 5.73
N LYS A 33 20.39 7.76 5.07
CA LYS A 33 19.29 7.78 4.09
C LYS A 33 17.94 7.64 4.78
N VAL A 34 16.94 8.31 4.26
CA VAL A 34 15.53 8.11 4.63
C VAL A 34 15.06 6.81 3.99
N GLU A 35 14.51 5.88 4.77
CA GLU A 35 13.92 4.66 4.25
C GLU A 35 12.45 4.93 3.87
N ILE A 36 12.06 4.56 2.65
CA ILE A 36 10.69 4.62 2.12
C ILE A 36 10.25 3.21 1.79
N GLU A 37 9.16 2.76 2.40
CA GLU A 37 8.57 1.45 2.13
C GLU A 37 7.40 1.56 1.15
N LEU A 38 7.47 0.81 0.05
CA LEU A 38 6.36 0.60 -0.88
C LEU A 38 5.87 -0.84 -0.78
N VAL A 39 4.59 -1.03 -0.48
CA VAL A 39 3.94 -2.34 -0.56
C VAL A 39 3.03 -2.37 -1.78
N GLN A 40 3.28 -3.28 -2.73
CA GLN A 40 2.51 -3.41 -3.97
C GLN A 40 1.80 -4.77 -4.07
N TYR A 41 0.70 -4.83 -4.85
CA TYR A 41 -0.21 -5.96 -4.89
C TYR A 41 -0.08 -6.87 -6.12
N LYS A 42 0.82 -6.58 -7.06
CA LYS A 42 0.98 -7.32 -8.32
C LYS A 42 2.12 -8.35 -8.22
N PRO A 43 1.84 -9.60 -7.82
CA PRO A 43 2.89 -10.62 -7.72
C PRO A 43 3.51 -10.95 -9.08
N GLU A 44 2.78 -10.75 -10.19
CA GLU A 44 3.29 -10.94 -11.55
C GLU A 44 4.34 -9.91 -11.97
N ALA A 45 4.47 -8.82 -11.24
CA ALA A 45 5.40 -7.73 -11.54
C ALA A 45 6.59 -7.65 -10.57
N VAL A 46 6.82 -8.68 -9.74
CA VAL A 46 7.88 -8.69 -8.72
C VAL A 46 9.25 -8.38 -9.33
N ASP A 47 9.63 -9.07 -10.40
CA ASP A 47 10.95 -8.90 -11.04
C ASP A 47 11.17 -7.46 -11.54
N ILE A 48 10.10 -6.82 -12.04
CA ILE A 48 10.15 -5.43 -12.51
C ILE A 48 10.33 -4.48 -11.32
N PHE A 49 9.60 -4.71 -10.23
CA PHE A 49 9.71 -3.88 -9.03
C PHE A 49 11.05 -4.04 -8.34
N GLU A 50 11.64 -5.25 -8.30
CA GLU A 50 13.00 -5.47 -7.79
C GLU A 50 14.05 -4.73 -8.63
N GLN A 51 13.89 -4.72 -9.95
CA GLN A 51 14.77 -3.93 -10.83
C GLN A 51 14.64 -2.44 -10.57
N LEU A 52 13.40 -1.92 -10.47
CA LEU A 52 13.14 -0.50 -10.20
C LEU A 52 13.68 -0.07 -8.83
N GLU A 53 13.50 -0.90 -7.81
CA GLU A 53 14.07 -0.67 -6.47
C GLU A 53 15.59 -0.51 -6.54
N LYS A 54 16.26 -1.43 -7.25
CA LYS A 54 17.71 -1.41 -7.42
C LYS A 54 18.16 -0.14 -8.16
N GLU A 55 17.54 0.17 -9.31
CA GLU A 55 17.87 1.35 -10.11
C GLU A 55 17.63 2.65 -9.32
N PHE A 56 16.55 2.73 -8.56
CA PHE A 56 16.28 3.87 -7.70
C PHE A 56 17.36 4.04 -6.64
N ASN A 57 17.71 2.97 -5.94
CA ASN A 57 18.69 2.99 -4.86
C ASN A 57 20.13 3.25 -5.33
N GLU A 58 20.44 2.97 -6.60
CA GLU A 58 21.72 3.29 -7.24
C GLU A 58 21.83 4.77 -7.62
N THR A 59 20.70 5.45 -7.82
CA THR A 59 20.66 6.84 -8.32
C THR A 59 20.31 7.86 -7.25
N HIS A 60 19.89 7.42 -6.05
CA HIS A 60 19.50 8.28 -4.92
C HIS A 60 20.36 8.00 -3.69
N ASP A 61 21.09 9.02 -3.24
CA ASP A 61 22.01 8.90 -2.10
C ASP A 61 21.37 9.23 -0.75
N ASP A 62 20.26 9.93 -0.74
CA ASP A 62 19.53 10.43 0.43
C ASP A 62 18.30 9.58 0.81
N ILE A 63 17.80 8.80 -0.13
CA ILE A 63 16.62 7.92 0.06
C ILE A 63 17.02 6.47 -0.19
N HIS A 64 16.46 5.57 0.60
CA HIS A 64 16.50 4.13 0.38
C HIS A 64 15.08 3.61 0.20
N LEU A 65 14.73 3.26 -1.03
CA LEU A 65 13.46 2.65 -1.38
C LEU A 65 13.52 1.14 -1.10
N LYS A 66 12.50 0.63 -0.44
CA LYS A 66 12.28 -0.80 -0.20
C LYS A 66 10.90 -1.19 -0.72
N ILE A 67 10.87 -2.11 -1.68
CA ILE A 67 9.62 -2.58 -2.27
C ILE A 67 9.29 -3.98 -1.77
N SER A 68 8.05 -4.19 -1.36
CA SER A 68 7.52 -5.46 -0.91
C SER A 68 6.33 -5.86 -1.78
N SER A 69 6.36 -7.11 -2.27
CA SER A 69 5.37 -7.65 -3.22
C SER A 69 4.74 -8.95 -2.71
N PRO A 70 4.04 -8.92 -1.57
CA PRO A 70 3.47 -10.14 -1.00
C PRO A 70 2.28 -10.64 -1.83
N ASN A 71 2.08 -11.97 -1.86
CA ASN A 71 0.98 -12.59 -2.61
C ASN A 71 -0.42 -12.12 -2.21
N ASP A 72 -0.60 -11.72 -0.95
CA ASP A 72 -1.87 -11.19 -0.43
C ASP A 72 -1.64 -9.82 0.22
N ALA A 73 -1.17 -8.88 -0.58
CA ALA A 73 -0.86 -7.52 -0.13
C ALA A 73 -2.02 -6.85 0.59
N THR A 74 -3.25 -7.01 0.08
CA THR A 74 -4.44 -6.37 0.65
C THR A 74 -4.73 -6.83 2.07
N THR A 75 -4.67 -8.13 2.34
CA THR A 75 -4.90 -8.68 3.69
C THR A 75 -3.77 -8.26 4.63
N ILE A 76 -2.54 -8.25 4.15
CA ILE A 76 -1.37 -7.80 4.92
C ILE A 76 -1.52 -6.33 5.29
N LEU A 77 -1.86 -5.46 4.33
CA LEU A 77 -2.09 -4.04 4.57
C LEU A 77 -3.20 -3.81 5.60
N LYS A 78 -4.35 -4.46 5.46
CA LYS A 78 -5.45 -4.37 6.45
C LYS A 78 -4.99 -4.78 7.85
N THR A 79 -4.18 -5.83 7.96
CA THR A 79 -3.64 -6.28 9.26
C THR A 79 -2.65 -5.28 9.84
N ARG A 80 -1.79 -4.69 9.02
CA ARG A 80 -0.83 -3.65 9.42
C ARG A 80 -1.56 -2.39 9.89
N PHE A 81 -2.58 -1.95 9.16
CA PHE A 81 -3.38 -0.76 9.51
C PHE A 81 -4.05 -0.87 10.89
N ILE A 82 -4.57 -2.06 11.25
CA ILE A 82 -5.11 -2.31 12.59
C ILE A 82 -4.06 -2.12 13.69
N ARG A 83 -2.78 -2.31 13.36
CA ARG A 83 -1.66 -2.16 14.28
C ARG A 83 -1.00 -0.78 14.20
N GLU A 84 -1.59 0.13 13.43
CA GLU A 84 -1.03 1.46 13.14
C GLU A 84 0.38 1.37 12.51
N ASP A 85 0.66 0.29 11.77
CA ASP A 85 1.90 0.04 11.05
C ASP A 85 1.66 0.34 9.56
N TYR A 86 1.92 1.57 9.16
CA TYR A 86 1.65 2.08 7.81
C TYR A 86 2.93 2.08 6.97
N PRO A 87 2.94 1.46 5.77
CA PRO A 87 3.99 1.73 4.80
C PRO A 87 3.83 3.14 4.24
N ASP A 88 4.90 3.72 3.71
CA ASP A 88 4.88 5.08 3.15
C ASP A 88 4.07 5.16 1.86
N ILE A 89 4.15 4.11 1.03
CA ILE A 89 3.44 4.03 -0.25
C ILE A 89 2.76 2.66 -0.36
N ILE A 90 1.53 2.67 -0.85
CA ILE A 90 0.79 1.44 -1.15
C ILE A 90 0.40 1.38 -2.64
N GLY A 91 0.69 0.26 -3.28
CA GLY A 91 0.18 -0.08 -4.61
C GLY A 91 -1.01 -1.04 -4.46
N ILE A 92 -2.19 -0.61 -4.88
CA ILE A 92 -3.43 -1.38 -4.77
C ILE A 92 -4.18 -1.40 -6.09
N GLY A 93 -5.12 -2.33 -6.25
CA GLY A 93 -6.03 -2.35 -7.38
C GLY A 93 -7.10 -1.26 -7.31
N GLY A 94 -7.61 -0.86 -8.47
CA GLY A 94 -8.79 -0.01 -8.56
C GLY A 94 -10.05 -0.82 -8.25
N ASP A 95 -10.24 -1.17 -6.99
CA ASP A 95 -11.35 -1.99 -6.51
C ASP A 95 -11.92 -1.44 -5.19
N ILE A 96 -12.87 -2.17 -4.61
CA ILE A 96 -13.54 -1.83 -3.35
C ILE A 96 -12.57 -1.50 -2.19
N ASN A 97 -11.36 -2.05 -2.20
CA ASN A 97 -10.40 -1.79 -1.12
C ASN A 97 -9.88 -0.36 -1.16
N TYR A 98 -9.78 0.24 -2.36
CA TYR A 98 -9.44 1.66 -2.48
C TYR A 98 -10.46 2.53 -1.72
N SER A 99 -11.77 2.33 -1.99
CA SER A 99 -12.83 3.07 -1.29
C SER A 99 -12.75 2.90 0.23
N TYR A 100 -12.56 1.66 0.71
CA TYR A 100 -12.41 1.42 2.16
C TYR A 100 -11.21 2.14 2.78
N PHE A 101 -10.11 2.28 2.05
CA PHE A 101 -8.93 2.97 2.56
C PHE A 101 -9.12 4.49 2.57
N VAL A 102 -9.82 5.06 1.58
CA VAL A 102 -10.26 6.45 1.59
C VAL A 102 -11.17 6.72 2.79
N ASP A 103 -12.25 5.93 2.92
CA ASP A 103 -13.24 6.07 4.00
C ASP A 103 -12.62 5.95 5.41
N SER A 104 -11.56 5.14 5.52
CA SER A 104 -10.82 4.95 6.78
C SER A 104 -9.88 6.09 7.12
N GLY A 105 -9.68 7.06 6.22
CA GLY A 105 -8.77 8.19 6.41
C GLY A 105 -7.29 7.78 6.50
N ILE A 106 -6.92 6.63 5.92
CA ILE A 106 -5.55 6.09 5.96
C ILE A 106 -4.70 6.74 4.86
N LEU A 107 -5.34 7.10 3.73
CA LEU A 107 -4.65 7.66 2.58
C LEU A 107 -4.46 9.17 2.74
N ALA A 108 -3.30 9.65 2.32
CA ALA A 108 -3.03 11.08 2.27
C ALA A 108 -3.75 11.71 1.07
N ASP A 109 -4.27 12.93 1.25
CA ASP A 109 -4.79 13.73 0.17
C ASP A 109 -3.63 14.23 -0.71
N LEU A 110 -3.70 13.91 -1.99
CA LEU A 110 -2.70 14.26 -3.01
C LEU A 110 -3.12 15.47 -3.86
N SER A 111 -4.21 16.17 -3.51
CA SER A 111 -4.76 17.27 -4.33
C SER A 111 -3.75 18.35 -4.67
N ASP A 112 -2.79 18.61 -3.78
CA ASP A 112 -1.71 19.58 -3.97
C ASP A 112 -0.47 18.99 -4.67
N TYR A 113 -0.51 17.71 -5.08
CA TYR A 113 0.64 17.08 -5.73
C TYR A 113 0.76 17.54 -7.18
N GLU A 114 1.85 18.21 -7.52
CA GLU A 114 2.09 18.78 -8.85
C GLU A 114 2.01 17.74 -9.97
N GLY A 115 2.43 16.50 -9.72
CA GLY A 115 2.40 15.40 -10.67
C GLY A 115 0.99 14.99 -11.13
N LEU A 116 -0.07 15.39 -10.44
CA LEU A 116 -1.45 15.15 -10.90
C LEU A 116 -1.74 15.82 -12.24
N SER A 117 -1.09 16.96 -12.52
CA SER A 117 -1.25 17.68 -13.79
C SER A 117 -0.74 16.89 -15.01
N GLU A 118 0.11 15.90 -14.80
CA GLU A 118 0.64 15.02 -15.85
C GLU A 118 -0.27 13.81 -16.11
N VAL A 119 -1.20 13.53 -15.20
CA VAL A 119 -2.18 12.44 -15.34
C VAL A 119 -3.33 12.89 -16.20
N LYS A 120 -3.74 12.05 -17.15
CA LYS A 120 -4.92 12.36 -17.98
C LYS A 120 -6.17 12.41 -17.10
N PRO A 121 -7.00 13.47 -17.21
CA PRO A 121 -8.19 13.65 -16.38
C PRO A 121 -9.10 12.41 -16.33
N ALA A 122 -9.31 11.74 -17.47
CA ALA A 122 -10.13 10.54 -17.53
C ALA A 122 -9.70 9.40 -16.58
N TYR A 123 -8.42 9.32 -16.20
CA TYR A 123 -7.96 8.34 -15.22
C TYR A 123 -8.20 8.82 -13.78
N LEU A 124 -8.16 10.11 -13.53
CA LEU A 124 -8.53 10.68 -12.24
C LEU A 124 -10.05 10.52 -12.01
N ASP A 125 -10.87 10.78 -13.03
CA ASP A 125 -12.33 10.55 -12.99
C ASP A 125 -12.66 9.09 -12.65
N ILE A 126 -11.87 8.12 -13.17
CA ILE A 126 -12.04 6.70 -12.83
C ILE A 126 -11.73 6.44 -11.36
N ILE A 127 -10.64 7.00 -10.83
CA ILE A 127 -10.27 6.84 -9.42
C ILE A 127 -11.36 7.40 -8.50
N GLU A 128 -11.85 8.61 -8.77
CA GLU A 128 -12.97 9.20 -8.04
C GLU A 128 -14.24 8.33 -8.11
N GLY A 129 -14.53 7.76 -9.28
CA GLY A 129 -15.67 6.86 -9.47
C GLY A 129 -15.57 5.52 -8.75
N LEU A 130 -14.40 5.17 -8.15
CA LEU A 130 -14.25 3.97 -7.33
C LEU A 130 -14.71 4.16 -5.87
N GLU A 131 -14.94 5.38 -5.45
CA GLU A 131 -15.38 5.70 -4.09
C GLU A 131 -16.88 5.47 -3.95
N PHE A 132 -17.30 4.68 -2.95
CA PHE A 132 -18.72 4.48 -2.64
C PHE A 132 -19.35 5.72 -2.02
N VAL A 133 -18.58 6.41 -1.20
CA VAL A 133 -18.94 7.70 -0.61
C VAL A 133 -17.91 8.70 -1.12
N PRO A 134 -18.28 9.58 -2.05
CA PRO A 134 -17.35 10.57 -2.57
C PRO A 134 -16.78 11.43 -1.45
N THR A 135 -15.45 11.49 -1.37
CA THR A 135 -14.70 12.25 -0.37
C THR A 135 -13.96 13.38 -1.11
N GLU A 136 -14.03 14.60 -0.58
CA GLU A 136 -13.30 15.73 -1.18
C GLU A 136 -11.79 15.46 -1.12
N GLY A 137 -11.10 15.53 -2.25
CA GLY A 137 -9.66 15.31 -2.37
C GLY A 137 -9.31 14.27 -3.44
N THR A 138 -8.01 14.00 -3.59
CA THR A 138 -7.47 12.98 -4.49
C THR A 138 -6.59 12.03 -3.70
N TYR A 139 -7.00 10.79 -3.55
CA TYR A 139 -6.35 9.83 -2.65
C TYR A 139 -5.57 8.74 -3.37
N GLY A 140 -5.50 8.80 -4.69
CA GLY A 140 -4.77 7.82 -5.48
C GLY A 140 -4.15 8.41 -6.74
N LEU A 141 -2.97 7.91 -7.09
CA LEU A 141 -2.30 8.23 -8.35
C LEU A 141 -2.36 6.99 -9.26
N PRO A 142 -3.10 7.04 -10.39
CA PRO A 142 -3.15 5.91 -11.31
C PRO A 142 -1.82 5.78 -12.05
N TYR A 143 -1.16 4.63 -11.92
CA TYR A 143 0.11 4.33 -12.59
C TYR A 143 -0.02 3.30 -13.70
N VAL A 144 -1.12 2.54 -13.73
CA VAL A 144 -1.42 1.54 -14.77
C VAL A 144 -2.93 1.46 -14.97
N ALA A 145 -3.36 1.28 -16.22
CA ALA A 145 -4.75 1.06 -16.57
C ALA A 145 -4.92 -0.35 -17.17
N ASN A 146 -5.98 -1.04 -16.74
CA ASN A 146 -6.41 -2.29 -17.31
C ASN A 146 -7.75 -2.10 -18.03
N ALA A 147 -7.95 -2.87 -19.09
CA ALA A 147 -9.25 -2.96 -19.75
C ALA A 147 -9.82 -4.37 -19.51
N ALA A 148 -11.05 -4.44 -19.02
CA ALA A 148 -11.80 -5.69 -18.97
C ALA A 148 -12.71 -5.80 -20.19
N GLY A 149 -12.89 -7.04 -20.67
CA GLY A 149 -13.78 -7.32 -21.79
C GLY A 149 -14.44 -8.69 -21.65
N VAL A 150 -15.54 -8.89 -22.36
CA VAL A 150 -16.23 -10.16 -22.44
C VAL A 150 -15.96 -10.80 -23.79
N LEU A 151 -15.42 -12.00 -23.78
CA LEU A 151 -15.31 -12.84 -24.98
C LEU A 151 -16.53 -13.74 -25.08
N TYR A 152 -17.14 -13.80 -26.26
CA TYR A 152 -18.29 -14.67 -26.50
C TYR A 152 -18.14 -15.42 -27.83
N ASN A 153 -18.73 -16.60 -27.90
CA ASN A 153 -18.79 -17.41 -29.13
C ASN A 153 -19.91 -16.89 -30.00
N LYS A 154 -19.58 -16.30 -31.16
CA LYS A 154 -20.54 -15.69 -32.09
C LYS A 154 -21.47 -16.72 -32.71
N ASP A 155 -20.99 -17.93 -33.04
CA ASP A 155 -21.75 -18.97 -33.67
C ASP A 155 -22.80 -19.52 -32.70
N MET A 156 -22.43 -19.75 -31.44
CA MET A 156 -23.34 -20.17 -30.40
C MET A 156 -24.43 -19.11 -30.15
N PHE A 157 -24.08 -17.82 -30.15
CA PHE A 157 -25.08 -16.75 -30.02
C PHE A 157 -26.07 -16.74 -31.19
N ALA A 158 -25.57 -16.91 -32.42
CA ALA A 158 -26.39 -16.95 -33.60
C ALA A 158 -27.33 -18.18 -33.63
N GLU A 159 -26.85 -19.36 -33.25
CA GLU A 159 -27.65 -20.59 -33.13
C GLU A 159 -28.82 -20.46 -32.16
N HIS A 160 -28.64 -19.68 -31.08
CA HIS A 160 -29.66 -19.43 -30.07
C HIS A 160 -30.50 -18.16 -30.32
N GLY A 161 -30.20 -17.43 -31.40
CA GLY A 161 -30.88 -16.17 -31.70
C GLY A 161 -30.62 -15.07 -30.68
N TRP A 162 -29.47 -15.13 -30.00
CA TRP A 162 -29.07 -14.12 -29.03
C TRP A 162 -28.36 -12.98 -29.72
N GLU A 163 -28.73 -11.77 -29.34
CA GLU A 163 -28.03 -10.55 -29.75
C GLU A 163 -27.32 -9.93 -28.56
N LEU A 164 -26.05 -9.52 -28.79
CA LEU A 164 -25.27 -8.83 -27.77
C LEU A 164 -25.52 -7.33 -27.89
N SER A 165 -26.20 -6.76 -26.91
CA SER A 165 -26.37 -5.32 -26.80
C SER A 165 -25.27 -4.77 -25.88
N LEU A 166 -24.55 -3.73 -26.34
CA LEU A 166 -23.51 -3.06 -25.54
C LEU A 166 -24.05 -2.36 -24.28
N ILE A 167 -25.36 -2.12 -24.23
CA ILE A 167 -26.02 -1.47 -23.09
C ILE A 167 -26.78 -2.44 -22.18
N HIS A 168 -26.89 -3.74 -22.55
CA HIS A 168 -27.60 -4.77 -21.79
C HIS A 168 -26.79 -6.02 -21.51
N ILE A 169 -25.45 -5.90 -21.47
CA ILE A 169 -24.53 -7.04 -21.26
C ILE A 169 -24.78 -7.76 -19.94
N SER A 170 -25.39 -7.11 -18.97
CA SER A 170 -25.63 -7.65 -17.63
C SER A 170 -27.07 -8.03 -17.32
N GLU A 171 -28.04 -7.83 -18.23
CA GLU A 171 -29.43 -8.19 -17.99
C GLU A 171 -29.75 -9.52 -18.66
N PRO A 172 -30.09 -10.60 -17.89
CA PRO A 172 -30.71 -11.77 -18.47
C PRO A 172 -32.06 -11.35 -19.01
N THR A 173 -32.28 -11.54 -20.31
CA THR A 173 -33.60 -11.38 -20.93
C THR A 173 -34.57 -12.28 -20.18
N ARG A 174 -35.41 -11.69 -19.32
CA ARG A 174 -36.59 -12.38 -18.77
C ARG A 174 -37.63 -12.51 -19.90
N HIS A 175 -37.80 -13.72 -20.39
CA HIS A 175 -38.96 -14.14 -21.12
C HIS A 175 -39.99 -14.70 -20.17
#